data_0e900089c7fdd641fc3fb47fb57d0eff
#
_entry.id   0e900089c7fdd641fc3fb47fb57d0eff
#
_cell.length_a   1.000
_cell.length_b   1.000
_cell.length_c   1.000
_cell.angle_alpha   90.00
_cell.angle_beta   90.00
_cell.angle_gamma   90.00
#
_symmetry.space_group_name_H-M   'P 1'
#
loop_
_entity.id
_entity.type
_entity.pdbx_description
1 polymer ?
#
loop_
_entity_poly.entity_id
_entity_poly.type
_entity_poly.pdbx_seq_one_letter_code
_entity_poly.pdbx_strand_id
1 'polypeptide(L)'
;MASLARVSIVRLGYNNLTRQLCKVTATSNVMQSAFISHKAKRVDRYRIAPFDYLYKKYGAWAQMFDPMFDRCDENAKIIVVEGPIAAGKSKVAAKLAEEFEMIYLPPPTFDEYYITEFGYDLRTLDDRLSPGAQSCDVKKFLTNPHHVNVPMFQFHYFQLKFDQYITTLLHLLSTGQGVVLNRCFYSDYVFAKAMTNAGYMRPEALKFYADIVHVAKYQMLRPHVIVYLDAPVDTVKEKIKKRGTPYEVNSKVLTTEYLQDIENFYKFDYLKDIVKHSHVLVYDWTNEGDISTIVEDIEMLKFDYDDKADKMADWRFNNVDEIRSKRLLYENRYYLHVDYYRNEPTVPELHHSPEELMEIEKAMNTVPGNDYMKGFNPKMGDKNIWWKSESSFRLNTLRPNARDVKVIIEEMKKLKAAASK
;
A
#
# COMPACT_ATOMS: atom_id res chain seq x y z
N MET A 1 -23.92 -48.76 29.96
CA MET A 1 -23.19 -49.75 29.15
C MET A 1 -23.21 -49.27 27.72
N ALA A 2 -22.12 -48.62 27.29
CA ALA A 2 -22.01 -48.02 25.95
C ALA A 2 -21.10 -48.93 25.11
N SER A 3 -21.64 -49.39 23.99
CA SER A 3 -20.97 -50.26 23.02
C SER A 3 -20.07 -49.39 22.09
N LEU A 4 -18.79 -49.68 22.09
CA LEU A 4 -17.80 -49.13 21.17
C LEU A 4 -17.88 -49.87 19.82
N ALA A 5 -18.37 -49.21 18.79
CA ALA A 5 -18.25 -49.66 17.39
C ALA A 5 -16.90 -49.29 16.82
N ARG A 6 -16.04 -50.28 16.59
CA ARG A 6 -14.78 -50.17 15.84
C ARG A 6 -15.05 -50.03 14.36
N VAL A 7 -14.69 -48.91 13.78
CA VAL A 7 -14.64 -48.74 12.33
C VAL A 7 -13.26 -49.19 11.84
N SER A 8 -13.25 -50.26 11.06
CA SER A 8 -12.09 -50.78 10.35
C SER A 8 -11.76 -49.89 9.16
N ILE A 9 -10.65 -49.18 9.23
CA ILE A 9 -10.12 -48.42 8.08
C ILE A 9 -9.41 -49.38 7.15
N VAL A 10 -9.99 -49.56 5.97
CA VAL A 10 -9.40 -50.32 4.86
C VAL A 10 -8.16 -49.57 4.34
N ARG A 11 -7.00 -50.18 4.53
CA ARG A 11 -5.73 -49.75 3.89
C ARG A 11 -5.78 -50.09 2.39
N LEU A 12 -6.12 -49.15 1.55
CA LEU A 12 -5.95 -49.25 0.09
C LEU A 12 -5.33 -47.98 -0.46
N GLY A 13 -4.12 -48.10 -0.96
CA GLY A 13 -3.59 -47.17 -1.96
C GLY A 13 -2.76 -45.98 -1.53
N TYR A 14 -1.99 -46.05 -0.44
CA TYR A 14 -1.14 -44.93 0.04
C TYR A 14 0.12 -44.64 -0.80
N ASN A 15 0.51 -45.51 -1.72
CA ASN A 15 1.79 -45.40 -2.41
C ASN A 15 1.80 -44.53 -3.69
N ASN A 16 0.62 -44.18 -4.23
CA ASN A 16 0.55 -43.35 -5.45
C ASN A 16 0.21 -41.88 -5.16
N LEU A 17 -0.49 -41.60 -4.04
CA LEU A 17 -0.77 -40.21 -3.63
C LEU A 17 0.48 -39.51 -3.05
N THR A 18 1.33 -40.23 -2.32
CA THR A 18 2.58 -39.67 -1.80
C THR A 18 3.59 -39.33 -2.89
N ARG A 19 3.62 -40.04 -4.01
CA ARG A 19 4.47 -39.69 -5.15
C ARG A 19 3.96 -38.47 -5.96
N GLN A 20 2.66 -38.21 -5.98
CA GLN A 20 2.11 -36.98 -6.57
C GLN A 20 2.23 -35.79 -5.61
N LEU A 21 2.11 -35.99 -4.28
CA LEU A 21 2.33 -34.95 -3.28
C LEU A 21 3.82 -34.52 -3.22
N CYS A 22 4.76 -35.45 -3.38
CA CYS A 22 6.19 -35.11 -3.47
C CYS A 22 6.57 -34.36 -4.76
N LYS A 23 5.77 -34.44 -5.83
CA LYS A 23 5.97 -33.60 -7.02
C LYS A 23 5.40 -32.19 -6.88
N VAL A 24 4.43 -31.99 -5.99
CA VAL A 24 3.84 -30.67 -5.68
C VAL A 24 4.75 -29.84 -4.75
N THR A 25 5.58 -30.47 -3.94
CA THR A 25 6.55 -29.76 -3.08
C THR A 25 7.71 -29.10 -3.85
N ALA A 26 7.93 -29.46 -5.10
CA ALA A 26 8.92 -28.78 -5.95
C ALA A 26 8.38 -27.48 -6.61
N THR A 27 7.07 -27.20 -6.51
CA THR A 27 6.44 -26.01 -7.12
C THR A 27 6.31 -24.82 -6.17
N SER A 28 6.66 -24.97 -4.89
CA SER A 28 6.63 -23.86 -3.91
C SER A 28 7.63 -22.72 -4.19
N ASN A 29 8.55 -22.92 -5.13
CA ASN A 29 9.56 -21.94 -5.52
C ASN A 29 9.15 -21.02 -6.70
N VAL A 30 7.94 -21.12 -7.23
CA VAL A 30 7.55 -20.44 -8.48
C VAL A 30 7.39 -18.92 -8.31
N MET A 31 7.04 -18.42 -7.10
CA MET A 31 7.05 -16.98 -6.84
C MET A 31 8.46 -16.40 -6.63
N GLN A 32 9.48 -17.24 -6.67
CA GLN A 32 10.87 -16.89 -6.41
C GLN A 32 11.69 -17.00 -7.68
N SER A 33 11.27 -16.30 -8.72
CA SER A 33 12.15 -16.09 -9.86
C SER A 33 13.41 -15.38 -9.37
N ALA A 34 14.56 -15.91 -9.75
CA ALA A 34 15.88 -15.52 -9.26
C ALA A 34 16.30 -14.08 -9.63
N PHE A 35 15.55 -13.38 -10.48
CA PHE A 35 15.90 -12.05 -11.00
C PHE A 35 14.66 -11.25 -11.41
N ILE A 36 14.87 -9.98 -11.77
CA ILE A 36 13.90 -9.10 -12.46
C ILE A 36 14.45 -8.85 -13.87
N SER A 37 13.61 -8.90 -14.88
CA SER A 37 14.03 -8.73 -16.28
C SER A 37 13.52 -7.42 -16.88
N HIS A 38 14.42 -6.69 -17.53
CA HIS A 38 14.08 -5.55 -18.38
C HIS A 38 13.19 -5.99 -19.55
N LYS A 39 12.25 -5.11 -19.96
CA LYS A 39 11.29 -5.38 -21.05
C LYS A 39 11.92 -5.91 -22.35
N ALA A 40 13.12 -5.44 -22.72
CA ALA A 40 13.82 -5.88 -23.94
C ALA A 40 14.34 -7.32 -23.86
N LYS A 41 14.48 -7.90 -22.66
CA LYS A 41 14.98 -9.26 -22.43
C LYS A 41 13.85 -10.26 -22.17
N ARG A 42 12.63 -9.78 -21.98
CA ARG A 42 11.48 -10.64 -21.69
C ARG A 42 11.03 -11.38 -22.92
N VAL A 43 10.85 -12.68 -22.77
CA VAL A 43 10.25 -13.52 -23.82
C VAL A 43 8.73 -13.50 -23.61
N ASP A 44 7.98 -13.26 -24.69
CA ASP A 44 6.52 -13.38 -24.68
C ASP A 44 6.13 -14.81 -24.25
N ARG A 45 5.64 -14.94 -23.04
CA ARG A 45 5.11 -16.20 -22.50
C ARG A 45 3.60 -16.12 -22.46
N TYR A 46 2.96 -17.26 -22.68
CA TYR A 46 1.53 -17.37 -22.43
C TYR A 46 1.24 -17.00 -20.96
N ARG A 47 0.46 -15.96 -20.75
CA ARG A 47 0.03 -15.52 -19.42
C ARG A 47 -1.39 -16.02 -19.15
N ILE A 48 -1.56 -16.69 -18.04
CA ILE A 48 -2.89 -17.06 -17.55
C ILE A 48 -3.71 -15.79 -17.25
N ALA A 49 -5.00 -15.83 -17.57
CA ALA A 49 -5.88 -14.70 -17.37
C ALA A 49 -5.85 -14.22 -15.90
N PRO A 50 -5.73 -12.90 -15.66
CA PRO A 50 -5.71 -12.35 -14.31
C PRO A 50 -7.04 -12.60 -13.60
N PHE A 51 -6.99 -12.74 -12.29
CA PHE A 51 -8.20 -12.69 -11.47
C PHE A 51 -8.70 -11.24 -11.40
N ASP A 52 -9.95 -11.03 -11.77
CA ASP A 52 -10.56 -9.70 -11.82
C ASP A 52 -10.97 -9.23 -10.41
N TYR A 53 -9.99 -8.87 -9.60
CA TYR A 53 -10.18 -8.49 -8.20
C TYR A 53 -10.95 -7.16 -8.02
N LEU A 54 -11.13 -6.38 -9.09
CA LEU A 54 -11.92 -5.14 -9.05
C LEU A 54 -13.42 -5.42 -9.08
N TYR A 55 -13.82 -6.45 -9.82
CA TYR A 55 -15.23 -6.78 -10.03
C TYR A 55 -15.68 -8.10 -9.39
N LYS A 56 -14.74 -8.95 -9.00
CA LYS A 56 -15.04 -10.28 -8.43
C LYS A 56 -14.44 -10.40 -7.04
N LYS A 57 -15.22 -10.92 -6.10
CA LYS A 57 -14.76 -11.26 -4.75
C LYS A 57 -13.94 -12.54 -4.77
N TYR A 58 -12.79 -12.51 -4.10
CA TYR A 58 -11.97 -13.69 -3.90
C TYR A 58 -12.53 -14.51 -2.73
N GLY A 59 -13.38 -15.47 -3.03
CA GLY A 59 -14.01 -16.35 -2.04
C GLY A 59 -13.36 -17.73 -1.97
N ALA A 60 -13.97 -18.64 -1.22
CA ALA A 60 -13.47 -20.00 -1.02
C ALA A 60 -13.23 -20.78 -2.34
N TRP A 61 -14.10 -20.62 -3.32
CA TRP A 61 -13.93 -21.23 -4.64
C TRP A 61 -12.72 -20.68 -5.39
N ALA A 62 -12.53 -19.37 -5.37
CA ALA A 62 -11.33 -18.76 -5.96
C ALA A 62 -10.07 -19.24 -5.23
N GLN A 63 -10.09 -19.27 -3.89
CA GLN A 63 -9.00 -19.80 -3.10
C GLN A 63 -8.61 -21.24 -3.49
N MET A 64 -9.58 -22.08 -3.80
CA MET A 64 -9.34 -23.49 -4.12
C MET A 64 -8.78 -23.69 -5.55
N PHE A 65 -9.30 -22.94 -6.53
CA PHE A 65 -9.06 -23.23 -7.96
C PHE A 65 -8.24 -22.16 -8.69
N ASP A 66 -7.92 -21.02 -8.05
CA ASP A 66 -7.20 -19.95 -8.71
C ASP A 66 -5.75 -20.33 -8.98
N PRO A 67 -5.29 -20.30 -10.25
CA PRO A 67 -3.90 -20.59 -10.62
C PRO A 67 -2.97 -19.39 -10.36
N MET A 68 -2.99 -18.86 -9.13
CA MET A 68 -2.29 -17.63 -8.76
C MET A 68 -0.78 -17.71 -9.03
N PHE A 69 -0.16 -18.85 -8.76
CA PHE A 69 1.29 -19.04 -8.96
C PHE A 69 1.68 -19.06 -10.43
N ASP A 70 0.85 -19.66 -11.26
CA ASP A 70 1.15 -19.81 -12.70
C ASP A 70 1.06 -18.46 -13.43
N ARG A 71 0.46 -17.44 -12.79
CA ARG A 71 0.46 -16.06 -13.30
C ARG A 71 1.71 -15.27 -12.96
N CYS A 72 2.40 -15.66 -11.89
CA CYS A 72 3.58 -14.92 -11.42
C CYS A 72 4.79 -15.24 -12.28
N ASP A 73 5.38 -14.23 -12.85
CA ASP A 73 6.63 -14.28 -13.58
C ASP A 73 7.81 -13.69 -12.79
N GLU A 74 8.95 -13.54 -13.42
CA GLU A 74 10.16 -12.95 -12.83
C GLU A 74 9.92 -11.51 -12.33
N ASN A 75 9.01 -10.77 -12.97
CA ASN A 75 8.68 -9.38 -12.61
C ASN A 75 7.49 -9.27 -11.66
N ALA A 76 6.96 -10.38 -11.15
CA ALA A 76 5.94 -10.36 -10.09
C ALA A 76 6.54 -9.91 -8.74
N LYS A 77 7.03 -8.67 -8.68
CA LYS A 77 7.76 -8.08 -7.56
C LYS A 77 7.19 -6.71 -7.17
N ILE A 78 7.49 -6.26 -5.96
CA ILE A 78 7.17 -4.92 -5.47
C ILE A 78 8.46 -4.15 -5.33
N ILE A 79 8.57 -3.03 -6.05
CA ILE A 79 9.67 -2.07 -5.95
C ILE A 79 9.13 -0.80 -5.31
N VAL A 80 9.84 -0.26 -4.32
CA VAL A 80 9.47 1.00 -3.66
C VAL A 80 10.59 2.00 -3.81
N VAL A 81 10.28 3.18 -4.34
CA VAL A 81 11.22 4.30 -4.44
C VAL A 81 11.04 5.20 -3.23
N GLU A 82 12.08 5.28 -2.40
CA GLU A 82 12.12 6.05 -1.15
C GLU A 82 13.08 7.23 -1.25
N GLY A 83 13.04 8.12 -0.28
CA GLY A 83 13.93 9.28 -0.20
C GLY A 83 13.25 10.54 0.31
N PRO A 84 13.99 11.66 0.46
CA PRO A 84 13.49 12.90 1.02
C PRO A 84 12.43 13.58 0.15
N ILE A 85 11.86 14.66 0.67
CA ILE A 85 10.87 15.48 -0.05
C ILE A 85 11.53 16.07 -1.29
N ALA A 86 10.78 16.23 -2.38
CA ALA A 86 11.24 16.83 -3.66
C ALA A 86 12.40 16.11 -4.38
N ALA A 87 12.81 14.91 -3.97
CA ALA A 87 13.91 14.16 -4.61
C ALA A 87 13.59 13.61 -6.03
N GLY A 88 12.40 13.86 -6.59
CA GLY A 88 12.06 13.39 -7.94
C GLY A 88 11.63 11.92 -8.02
N LYS A 89 11.30 11.28 -6.91
CA LYS A 89 10.90 9.86 -6.81
C LYS A 89 9.85 9.41 -7.81
N SER A 90 8.82 10.24 -8.06
CA SER A 90 7.72 9.87 -8.98
C SER A 90 8.21 9.67 -10.41
N LYS A 91 9.21 10.45 -10.86
CA LYS A 91 9.83 10.31 -12.19
C LYS A 91 10.59 8.98 -12.28
N VAL A 92 11.38 8.67 -11.25
CA VAL A 92 12.14 7.41 -11.17
C VAL A 92 11.19 6.23 -11.11
N ALA A 93 10.19 6.25 -10.22
CA ALA A 93 9.22 5.16 -10.07
C ALA A 93 8.43 4.90 -11.36
N ALA A 94 7.95 5.95 -12.03
CA ALA A 94 7.24 5.81 -13.31
C ALA A 94 8.13 5.19 -14.40
N LYS A 95 9.41 5.61 -14.47
CA LYS A 95 10.35 5.07 -15.46
C LYS A 95 10.71 3.61 -15.15
N LEU A 96 10.95 3.25 -13.89
CA LEU A 96 11.17 1.85 -13.49
C LEU A 96 9.98 0.97 -13.85
N ALA A 97 8.75 1.46 -13.63
CA ALA A 97 7.55 0.72 -13.98
C ALA A 97 7.46 0.47 -15.50
N GLU A 98 7.82 1.47 -16.32
CA GLU A 98 7.88 1.34 -17.78
C GLU A 98 8.93 0.32 -18.22
N GLU A 99 10.15 0.36 -17.65
CA GLU A 99 11.25 -0.51 -18.05
C GLU A 99 11.06 -1.97 -17.66
N PHE A 100 10.34 -2.23 -16.54
CA PHE A 100 10.05 -3.59 -16.06
C PHE A 100 8.63 -4.09 -16.42
N GLU A 101 7.84 -3.33 -17.17
CA GLU A 101 6.42 -3.63 -17.49
C GLU A 101 5.56 -3.85 -16.22
N MET A 102 5.88 -3.12 -15.16
CA MET A 102 5.14 -3.09 -13.92
C MET A 102 4.12 -1.95 -13.91
N ILE A 103 3.14 -2.01 -13.00
CA ILE A 103 2.24 -0.88 -12.79
C ILE A 103 2.88 0.13 -11.85
N TYR A 104 2.80 1.43 -12.18
CA TYR A 104 3.14 2.50 -11.26
C TYR A 104 1.90 2.95 -10.49
N LEU A 105 1.97 2.92 -9.16
CA LEU A 105 0.96 3.50 -8.29
C LEU A 105 1.51 4.79 -7.66
N PRO A 106 0.95 5.97 -8.02
CA PRO A 106 1.36 7.24 -7.44
C PRO A 106 1.02 7.30 -5.95
N PRO A 107 1.69 8.18 -5.16
CA PRO A 107 1.41 8.29 -3.74
C PRO A 107 -0.06 8.72 -3.51
N PRO A 108 -0.73 8.19 -2.48
CA PRO A 108 -2.09 8.57 -2.17
C PRO A 108 -2.16 10.05 -1.74
N THR A 109 -3.28 10.67 -2.01
CA THR A 109 -3.54 12.07 -1.66
C THR A 109 -4.70 12.18 -0.71
N PHE A 110 -4.76 13.27 0.06
CA PHE A 110 -5.90 13.55 0.93
C PHE A 110 -7.21 13.84 0.19
N ASP A 111 -7.14 14.00 -1.12
CA ASP A 111 -8.35 14.07 -1.95
C ASP A 111 -9.16 12.77 -1.89
N GLU A 112 -8.50 11.62 -1.71
CA GLU A 112 -9.17 10.34 -1.49
C GLU A 112 -9.96 10.29 -0.17
N TYR A 113 -9.54 11.06 0.80
CA TYR A 113 -10.16 11.13 2.11
C TYR A 113 -11.26 12.19 2.18
N TYR A 114 -11.01 13.38 1.58
CA TYR A 114 -11.89 14.54 1.70
C TYR A 114 -12.82 14.76 0.52
N ILE A 115 -12.56 14.23 -0.66
CA ILE A 115 -13.48 14.35 -1.79
C ILE A 115 -14.42 13.15 -1.81
N THR A 116 -15.72 13.42 -1.67
CA THR A 116 -16.75 12.38 -1.75
C THR A 116 -16.82 11.78 -3.15
N GLU A 117 -17.42 10.60 -3.29
CA GLU A 117 -17.63 9.96 -4.60
C GLU A 117 -18.46 10.80 -5.57
N PHE A 118 -19.21 11.77 -5.07
CA PHE A 118 -20.00 12.72 -5.85
C PHE A 118 -19.24 14.00 -6.20
N GLY A 119 -17.95 14.08 -5.87
CA GLY A 119 -17.08 15.22 -6.18
C GLY A 119 -17.20 16.40 -5.21
N TYR A 120 -17.92 16.26 -4.09
CA TYR A 120 -17.98 17.30 -3.08
C TYR A 120 -16.72 17.27 -2.19
N ASP A 121 -16.06 18.41 -2.01
CA ASP A 121 -14.89 18.55 -1.18
C ASP A 121 -15.30 18.93 0.27
N LEU A 122 -15.09 18.00 1.20
CA LEU A 122 -15.44 18.18 2.62
C LEU A 122 -14.65 19.32 3.29
N ARG A 123 -13.48 19.69 2.75
CA ARG A 123 -12.67 20.81 3.26
C ARG A 123 -13.40 22.17 3.13
N THR A 124 -14.40 22.25 2.26
CA THR A 124 -15.25 23.46 2.13
C THR A 124 -16.16 23.68 3.35
N LEU A 125 -16.28 22.69 4.23
CA LEU A 125 -17.04 22.80 5.47
C LEU A 125 -16.23 23.45 6.61
N ASP A 126 -14.90 23.55 6.47
CA ASP A 126 -13.99 24.02 7.53
C ASP A 126 -14.37 25.39 8.11
N ASP A 127 -14.91 26.30 7.29
CA ASP A 127 -15.33 27.64 7.73
C ASP A 127 -16.49 27.61 8.75
N ARG A 128 -17.21 26.49 8.84
CA ARG A 128 -18.38 26.30 9.71
C ARG A 128 -18.07 25.43 10.91
N LEU A 129 -16.85 24.90 11.00
CA LEU A 129 -16.43 23.93 12.01
C LEU A 129 -15.46 24.54 13.00
N SER A 130 -15.54 24.10 14.25
CA SER A 130 -14.56 24.41 15.27
C SER A 130 -13.16 23.87 14.88
N PRO A 131 -12.07 24.45 15.41
CA PRO A 131 -10.72 24.04 15.02
C PRO A 131 -10.45 22.53 15.13
N GLY A 132 -11.01 21.87 16.13
CA GLY A 132 -10.85 20.43 16.32
C GLY A 132 -11.66 19.58 15.34
N ALA A 133 -12.75 20.12 14.77
CA ALA A 133 -13.60 19.45 13.79
C ALA A 133 -13.15 19.68 12.33
N GLN A 134 -12.23 20.63 12.11
CA GLN A 134 -11.76 20.97 10.76
C GLN A 134 -10.91 19.88 10.12
N SER A 135 -10.87 19.86 8.80
CA SER A 135 -9.96 19.01 8.02
C SER A 135 -8.49 19.34 8.31
N CYS A 136 -7.61 18.39 8.12
CA CYS A 136 -6.17 18.63 8.12
C CYS A 136 -5.51 17.82 7.01
N ASP A 137 -5.03 18.50 6.00
CA ASP A 137 -4.28 17.93 4.87
C ASP A 137 -2.81 18.40 4.88
N VAL A 138 -2.03 17.97 3.88
CA VAL A 138 -0.62 18.35 3.73
C VAL A 138 -0.43 19.87 3.68
N LYS A 139 -1.32 20.59 2.97
CA LYS A 139 -1.24 22.05 2.87
C LYS A 139 -1.43 22.72 4.23
N LYS A 140 -2.45 22.28 4.99
CA LYS A 140 -2.76 22.82 6.32
C LYS A 140 -1.64 22.51 7.30
N PHE A 141 -1.10 21.29 7.31
CA PHE A 141 0.06 20.93 8.12
C PHE A 141 1.27 21.81 7.83
N LEU A 142 1.64 21.98 6.54
CA LEU A 142 2.83 22.77 6.18
C LEU A 142 2.70 24.27 6.48
N THR A 143 1.47 24.79 6.53
CA THR A 143 1.20 26.21 6.86
C THR A 143 0.99 26.45 8.35
N ASN A 144 0.37 25.50 9.06
CA ASN A 144 0.07 25.57 10.50
C ASN A 144 0.40 24.26 11.21
N PRO A 145 1.67 24.02 11.58
CA PRO A 145 2.12 22.76 12.17
C PRO A 145 1.57 22.46 13.57
N HIS A 146 1.06 23.47 14.27
CA HIS A 146 0.46 23.32 15.60
C HIS A 146 -1.07 23.28 15.58
N HIS A 147 -1.66 22.98 14.41
CA HIS A 147 -3.11 22.74 14.35
C HIS A 147 -3.47 21.49 15.15
N VAL A 148 -4.59 21.52 15.86
CA VAL A 148 -5.05 20.44 16.76
C VAL A 148 -5.07 19.07 16.08
N ASN A 149 -5.46 19.02 14.80
CA ASN A 149 -5.61 17.79 14.03
C ASN A 149 -4.31 17.33 13.29
N VAL A 150 -3.16 17.93 13.59
CA VAL A 150 -1.88 17.49 12.96
C VAL A 150 -1.48 16.07 13.37
N PRO A 151 -1.61 15.62 14.62
CA PRO A 151 -1.38 14.23 14.94
C PRO A 151 -2.33 13.28 14.19
N MET A 152 -3.63 13.61 14.12
CA MET A 152 -4.62 12.83 13.38
C MET A 152 -4.33 12.79 11.87
N PHE A 153 -3.85 13.92 11.29
CA PHE A 153 -3.38 13.95 9.90
C PHE A 153 -2.34 12.88 9.61
N GLN A 154 -1.35 12.66 10.50
CA GLN A 154 -0.31 11.64 10.31
C GLN A 154 -0.90 10.23 10.32
N PHE A 155 -1.89 9.96 11.19
CA PHE A 155 -2.60 8.68 11.21
C PHE A 155 -3.41 8.45 9.92
N HIS A 156 -4.16 9.44 9.45
CA HIS A 156 -4.91 9.34 8.19
C HIS A 156 -3.96 9.11 6.99
N TYR A 157 -2.79 9.77 6.99
CA TYR A 157 -1.82 9.58 5.92
C TYR A 157 -1.21 8.18 5.92
N PHE A 158 -0.92 7.66 7.12
CA PHE A 158 -0.53 6.26 7.26
C PHE A 158 -1.62 5.31 6.74
N GLN A 159 -2.87 5.53 7.12
CA GLN A 159 -4.00 4.72 6.67
C GLN A 159 -4.13 4.70 5.14
N LEU A 160 -4.03 5.85 4.49
CA LEU A 160 -4.06 5.95 3.03
C LEU A 160 -2.94 5.14 2.37
N LYS A 161 -1.71 5.23 2.89
CA LYS A 161 -0.57 4.45 2.38
C LYS A 161 -0.71 2.95 2.64
N PHE A 162 -1.28 2.60 3.77
CA PHE A 162 -1.55 1.20 4.11
C PHE A 162 -2.61 0.60 3.19
N ASP A 163 -3.69 1.31 2.91
CA ASP A 163 -4.72 0.91 1.96
C ASP A 163 -4.15 0.76 0.54
N GLN A 164 -3.29 1.68 0.13
CA GLN A 164 -2.59 1.57 -1.14
C GLN A 164 -1.71 0.31 -1.20
N TYR A 165 -1.02 -0.01 -0.10
CA TYR A 165 -0.17 -1.19 -0.04
C TYR A 165 -0.97 -2.49 -0.06
N ILE A 166 -2.14 -2.54 0.59
CA ILE A 166 -3.09 -3.66 0.45
C ILE A 166 -3.50 -3.81 -1.02
N THR A 167 -3.82 -2.71 -1.70
CA THR A 167 -4.16 -2.71 -3.13
C THR A 167 -3.00 -3.25 -3.98
N THR A 168 -1.77 -2.88 -3.64
CA THR A 168 -0.55 -3.40 -4.29
C THR A 168 -0.44 -4.91 -4.19
N LEU A 169 -0.62 -5.46 -2.99
CA LEU A 169 -0.59 -6.91 -2.76
C LEU A 169 -1.76 -7.62 -3.46
N LEU A 170 -2.95 -7.03 -3.43
CA LEU A 170 -4.11 -7.55 -4.16
C LEU A 170 -3.86 -7.59 -5.66
N HIS A 171 -3.27 -6.53 -6.23
CA HIS A 171 -2.93 -6.48 -7.64
C HIS A 171 -1.91 -7.56 -8.01
N LEU A 172 -0.76 -7.58 -7.32
CA LEU A 172 0.30 -8.55 -7.56
C LEU A 172 -0.21 -9.99 -7.51
N LEU A 173 -0.91 -10.37 -6.45
CA LEU A 173 -1.38 -11.73 -6.24
C LEU A 173 -2.55 -12.12 -7.16
N SER A 174 -3.27 -11.15 -7.71
CA SER A 174 -4.39 -11.42 -8.63
C SER A 174 -3.99 -11.44 -10.09
N THR A 175 -2.97 -10.68 -10.47
CA THR A 175 -2.58 -10.49 -11.87
C THR A 175 -1.23 -11.08 -12.23
N GLY A 176 -0.35 -11.29 -11.24
CA GLY A 176 1.06 -11.62 -11.46
C GLY A 176 1.90 -10.45 -11.95
N GLN A 177 1.30 -9.26 -12.14
CA GLN A 177 2.03 -8.07 -12.57
C GLN A 177 2.72 -7.39 -11.39
N GLY A 178 4.00 -7.06 -11.54
CA GLY A 178 4.75 -6.31 -10.55
C GLY A 178 4.25 -4.87 -10.35
N VAL A 179 4.60 -4.27 -9.22
CA VAL A 179 4.15 -2.93 -8.85
C VAL A 179 5.32 -2.07 -8.42
N VAL A 180 5.37 -0.83 -8.87
CA VAL A 180 6.31 0.18 -8.41
C VAL A 180 5.56 1.27 -7.64
N LEU A 181 6.02 1.55 -6.42
CA LEU A 181 5.42 2.53 -5.50
C LEU A 181 6.36 3.72 -5.28
N ASN A 182 5.77 4.89 -5.09
CA ASN A 182 6.47 6.06 -4.57
C ASN A 182 6.18 6.20 -3.07
N ARG A 183 7.11 5.72 -2.24
CA ARG A 183 6.98 5.48 -0.80
C ARG A 183 5.92 4.44 -0.45
N CYS A 184 6.02 3.89 0.73
CA CYS A 184 5.03 3.00 1.29
C CYS A 184 4.88 3.25 2.80
N PHE A 185 3.94 2.58 3.44
CA PHE A 185 3.67 2.76 4.87
C PHE A 185 4.82 2.31 5.77
N TYR A 186 5.74 1.46 5.28
CA TYR A 186 6.88 0.99 6.07
C TYR A 186 7.85 2.12 6.46
N SER A 187 8.00 3.15 5.62
CA SER A 187 8.85 4.31 5.90
C SER A 187 8.13 5.45 6.64
N ASP A 188 6.82 5.33 6.85
CA ASP A 188 6.00 6.45 7.33
C ASP A 188 6.32 6.87 8.77
N TYR A 189 6.80 5.91 9.58
CA TYR A 189 7.25 6.17 10.96
C TYR A 189 8.39 7.19 11.06
N VAL A 190 9.20 7.35 10.01
CA VAL A 190 10.24 8.40 9.90
C VAL A 190 9.65 9.79 10.09
N PHE A 191 8.51 10.05 9.44
CA PHE A 191 7.81 11.34 9.51
C PHE A 191 7.17 11.56 10.88
N ALA A 192 6.53 10.56 11.45
CA ALA A 192 5.94 10.65 12.78
C ALA A 192 7.01 10.96 13.85
N LYS A 193 8.19 10.34 13.78
CA LYS A 193 9.33 10.67 14.67
C LYS A 193 9.82 12.10 14.48
N ALA A 194 10.00 12.55 13.24
CA ALA A 194 10.42 13.92 12.95
C ALA A 194 9.40 14.94 13.45
N MET A 195 8.08 14.65 13.30
CA MET A 195 7.01 15.48 13.85
C MET A 195 7.06 15.57 15.37
N THR A 196 7.38 14.46 16.05
CA THR A 196 7.50 14.44 17.51
C THR A 196 8.72 15.25 17.98
N ASN A 197 9.88 15.10 17.32
CA ASN A 197 11.08 15.90 17.63
C ASN A 197 10.83 17.39 17.43
N ALA A 198 10.07 17.77 16.40
CA ALA A 198 9.71 19.15 16.12
C ALA A 198 8.57 19.69 17.02
N GLY A 199 8.01 18.86 17.91
CA GLY A 199 6.93 19.27 18.82
C GLY A 199 5.55 19.40 18.16
N TYR A 200 5.34 18.78 16.97
CA TYR A 200 4.05 18.77 16.27
C TYR A 200 3.14 17.61 16.69
N MET A 201 3.71 16.61 17.35
CA MET A 201 3.03 15.43 17.88
C MET A 201 3.59 15.11 19.27
N ARG A 202 2.75 14.70 20.21
CA ARG A 202 3.19 14.29 21.54
C ARG A 202 3.83 12.89 21.53
N PRO A 203 4.74 12.60 22.47
CA PRO A 203 5.35 11.26 22.59
C PRO A 203 4.33 10.14 22.80
N GLU A 204 3.23 10.38 23.48
CA GLU A 204 2.15 9.41 23.71
C GLU A 204 1.48 9.01 22.39
N ALA A 205 1.21 9.99 21.52
CA ALA A 205 0.66 9.73 20.18
C ALA A 205 1.66 8.97 19.30
N LEU A 206 2.95 9.30 19.37
CA LEU A 206 3.99 8.54 18.67
C LEU A 206 4.06 7.09 19.15
N LYS A 207 3.94 6.86 20.47
CA LYS A 207 3.94 5.50 21.02
C LYS A 207 2.77 4.69 20.46
N PHE A 208 1.57 5.25 20.51
CA PHE A 208 0.39 4.59 19.93
C PHE A 208 0.55 4.36 18.41
N TYR A 209 1.10 5.34 17.70
CA TYR A 209 1.43 5.19 16.28
C TYR A 209 2.40 4.03 16.02
N ALA A 210 3.44 3.90 16.86
CA ALA A 210 4.41 2.81 16.75
C ALA A 210 3.76 1.42 16.92
N ASP A 211 2.82 1.29 17.86
CA ASP A 211 2.09 0.05 18.10
C ASP A 211 1.26 -0.33 16.86
N ILE A 212 0.56 0.64 16.25
CA ILE A 212 -0.20 0.43 15.01
C ILE A 212 0.71 0.01 13.85
N VAL A 213 1.82 0.72 13.65
CA VAL A 213 2.80 0.39 12.60
C VAL A 213 3.38 -1.00 12.81
N HIS A 214 3.63 -1.39 14.05
CA HIS A 214 4.15 -2.72 14.36
C HIS A 214 3.17 -3.82 13.96
N VAL A 215 1.89 -3.69 14.32
CA VAL A 215 0.84 -4.63 13.92
C VAL A 215 0.70 -4.69 12.40
N ALA A 216 0.67 -3.52 11.74
CA ALA A 216 0.60 -3.42 10.28
C ALA A 216 1.74 -4.15 9.58
N LYS A 217 2.97 -3.93 10.03
CA LYS A 217 4.17 -4.58 9.47
C LYS A 217 4.12 -6.11 9.58
N TYR A 218 3.58 -6.64 10.67
CA TYR A 218 3.47 -8.08 10.88
C TYR A 218 2.48 -8.75 9.92
N GLN A 219 1.41 -8.05 9.55
CA GLN A 219 0.36 -8.61 8.68
C GLN A 219 0.73 -8.60 7.20
N MET A 220 1.60 -7.69 6.77
CA MET A 220 1.90 -7.44 5.36
C MET A 220 3.18 -8.13 4.90
N LEU A 221 3.20 -8.56 3.64
CA LEU A 221 4.40 -8.99 2.94
C LEU A 221 5.25 -7.76 2.59
N ARG A 222 6.54 -7.77 2.93
CA ARG A 222 7.43 -6.64 2.67
C ARG A 222 7.77 -6.49 1.19
N PRO A 223 8.14 -5.29 0.73
CA PRO A 223 8.57 -5.08 -0.66
C PRO A 223 9.85 -5.86 -0.96
N HIS A 224 10.04 -6.24 -2.23
CA HIS A 224 11.22 -6.98 -2.67
C HIS A 224 12.45 -6.08 -2.79
N VAL A 225 12.25 -4.88 -3.34
CA VAL A 225 13.34 -3.93 -3.61
C VAL A 225 12.96 -2.54 -3.08
N ILE A 226 13.90 -1.92 -2.39
CA ILE A 226 13.84 -0.51 -1.99
C ILE A 226 14.92 0.24 -2.76
N VAL A 227 14.53 1.25 -3.50
CA VAL A 227 15.43 2.20 -4.16
C VAL A 227 15.42 3.48 -3.36
N TYR A 228 16.49 3.77 -2.64
CA TYR A 228 16.61 4.98 -1.83
C TYR A 228 17.42 6.04 -2.56
N LEU A 229 16.77 7.18 -2.83
CA LEU A 229 17.39 8.34 -3.44
C LEU A 229 17.88 9.27 -2.32
N ASP A 230 19.19 9.24 -2.04
CA ASP A 230 19.80 10.05 -1.01
C ASP A 230 20.09 11.46 -1.54
N ALA A 231 19.59 12.48 -0.86
CA ALA A 231 19.89 13.87 -1.19
C ALA A 231 20.04 14.69 0.10
N PRO A 232 21.13 15.44 0.25
CA PRO A 232 21.36 16.25 1.44
C PRO A 232 20.33 17.38 1.57
N VAL A 233 20.12 17.84 2.81
CA VAL A 233 19.08 18.82 3.16
C VAL A 233 19.14 20.09 2.32
N ASP A 234 20.32 20.60 2.02
CA ASP A 234 20.48 21.83 1.21
C ASP A 234 19.95 21.62 -0.20
N THR A 235 20.29 20.49 -0.83
CA THR A 235 19.76 20.12 -2.15
C THR A 235 18.22 19.92 -2.11
N VAL A 236 17.70 19.33 -1.03
CA VAL A 236 16.23 19.18 -0.85
C VAL A 236 15.56 20.55 -0.83
N LYS A 237 16.12 21.51 -0.10
CA LYS A 237 15.59 22.89 -0.04
C LYS A 237 15.63 23.59 -1.40
N GLU A 238 16.71 23.43 -2.15
CA GLU A 238 16.82 23.97 -3.51
C GLU A 238 15.77 23.35 -4.44
N LYS A 239 15.58 22.03 -4.37
CA LYS A 239 14.58 21.30 -5.16
C LYS A 239 13.15 21.72 -4.79
N ILE A 240 12.87 21.99 -3.51
CA ILE A 240 11.58 22.55 -3.05
C ILE A 240 11.35 23.93 -3.66
N LYS A 241 12.35 24.83 -3.60
CA LYS A 241 12.25 26.16 -4.22
C LYS A 241 12.03 26.06 -5.73
N LYS A 242 12.79 25.18 -6.42
CA LYS A 242 12.65 24.94 -7.87
C LYS A 242 11.28 24.41 -8.26
N ARG A 243 10.66 23.55 -7.43
CA ARG A 243 9.29 23.05 -7.65
C ARG A 243 8.25 24.17 -7.53
N GLY A 244 8.49 25.16 -6.70
CA GLY A 244 7.71 26.39 -6.62
C GLY A 244 6.31 26.24 -6.00
N THR A 245 6.01 25.12 -5.30
CA THR A 245 4.72 24.93 -4.65
C THR A 245 4.59 25.94 -3.48
N PRO A 246 3.62 26.87 -3.48
CA PRO A 246 3.61 28.01 -2.54
C PRO A 246 3.60 27.58 -1.07
N TYR A 247 2.83 26.58 -0.69
CA TYR A 247 2.76 26.11 0.70
C TYR A 247 3.97 25.29 1.13
N GLU A 248 4.79 24.78 0.19
CA GLU A 248 6.05 24.12 0.51
C GLU A 248 7.19 25.14 0.64
N VAL A 249 7.27 26.11 -0.29
CA VAL A 249 8.30 27.15 -0.28
C VAL A 249 8.19 28.02 0.97
N ASN A 250 6.97 28.35 1.37
CA ASN A 250 6.68 29.18 2.55
C ASN A 250 6.31 28.32 3.79
N SER A 251 6.71 27.07 3.80
CA SER A 251 6.36 26.15 4.88
C SER A 251 7.04 26.53 6.20
N LYS A 252 6.26 26.49 7.29
CA LYS A 252 6.77 26.61 8.66
C LYS A 252 7.35 25.31 9.19
N VAL A 253 7.11 24.19 8.50
CA VAL A 253 7.52 22.83 8.89
C VAL A 253 8.85 22.44 8.27
N LEU A 254 9.10 22.77 6.99
CA LEU A 254 10.26 22.31 6.24
C LEU A 254 11.53 23.09 6.62
N THR A 255 11.81 23.14 7.93
CA THR A 255 13.04 23.71 8.50
C THR A 255 14.24 22.80 8.23
N THR A 256 15.46 23.32 8.43
CA THR A 256 16.68 22.51 8.27
C THR A 256 16.69 21.35 9.25
N GLU A 257 16.31 21.60 10.49
CA GLU A 257 16.29 20.64 11.59
C GLU A 257 15.30 19.51 11.29
N TYR A 258 14.08 19.84 10.87
CA TYR A 258 13.06 18.85 10.52
C TYR A 258 13.47 17.97 9.34
N LEU A 259 14.06 18.56 8.31
CA LEU A 259 14.56 17.82 7.16
C LEU A 259 15.78 16.94 7.53
N GLN A 260 16.64 17.41 8.43
CA GLN A 260 17.77 16.63 8.95
C GLN A 260 17.30 15.45 9.79
N ASP A 261 16.27 15.63 10.60
CA ASP A 261 15.65 14.54 11.36
C ASP A 261 15.07 13.47 10.43
N ILE A 262 14.37 13.87 9.37
CA ILE A 262 13.88 12.93 8.36
C ILE A 262 15.04 12.15 7.73
N GLU A 263 16.11 12.82 7.31
CA GLU A 263 17.30 12.18 6.73
C GLU A 263 17.91 11.17 7.70
N ASN A 264 18.10 11.58 8.97
CA ASN A 264 18.67 10.73 10.01
C ASN A 264 17.80 9.49 10.28
N PHE A 265 16.48 9.66 10.43
CA PHE A 265 15.57 8.53 10.68
C PHE A 265 15.45 7.60 9.47
N TYR A 266 15.55 8.11 8.24
CA TYR A 266 15.67 7.24 7.08
C TYR A 266 16.94 6.38 7.15
N LYS A 267 18.11 7.00 7.37
CA LYS A 267 19.41 6.32 7.33
C LYS A 267 19.65 5.39 8.52
N PHE A 268 19.28 5.83 9.72
CA PHE A 268 19.65 5.14 10.95
C PHE A 268 18.55 4.21 11.50
N ASP A 269 17.28 4.43 11.15
CA ASP A 269 16.19 3.60 11.62
C ASP A 269 15.60 2.75 10.47
N TYR A 270 15.00 3.40 9.47
CA TYR A 270 14.25 2.71 8.43
C TYR A 270 15.12 1.80 7.57
N LEU A 271 16.20 2.31 6.99
CA LEU A 271 17.06 1.52 6.11
C LEU A 271 17.77 0.38 6.85
N LYS A 272 18.14 0.57 8.12
CA LYS A 272 18.72 -0.49 8.96
C LYS A 272 17.73 -1.61 9.27
N ASP A 273 16.44 -1.31 9.36
CA ASP A 273 15.40 -2.30 9.60
C ASP A 273 15.05 -3.04 8.30
N ILE A 274 14.74 -2.29 7.26
CA ILE A 274 14.21 -2.87 6.01
C ILE A 274 15.24 -3.70 5.22
N VAL A 275 16.56 -3.41 5.37
CA VAL A 275 17.64 -4.15 4.69
C VAL A 275 17.70 -5.63 5.09
N LYS A 276 17.13 -5.98 6.24
CA LYS A 276 17.02 -7.37 6.72
C LYS A 276 15.97 -8.17 5.95
N HIS A 277 15.05 -7.50 5.29
CA HIS A 277 13.85 -8.08 4.70
C HIS A 277 13.64 -7.74 3.23
N SER A 278 14.47 -6.84 2.67
CA SER A 278 14.35 -6.37 1.28
C SER A 278 15.74 -6.10 0.71
N HIS A 279 15.87 -6.16 -0.60
CA HIS A 279 17.07 -5.62 -1.25
C HIS A 279 17.01 -4.10 -1.25
N VAL A 280 18.07 -3.45 -0.77
CA VAL A 280 18.15 -1.99 -0.68
C VAL A 280 19.27 -1.50 -1.58
N LEU A 281 18.92 -0.62 -2.51
CA LEU A 281 19.85 0.10 -3.39
C LEU A 281 19.83 1.58 -2.99
N VAL A 282 20.99 2.16 -2.77
CA VAL A 282 21.13 3.55 -2.33
C VAL A 282 21.92 4.33 -3.38
N TYR A 283 21.33 5.44 -3.84
CA TYR A 283 21.94 6.31 -4.85
C TYR A 283 22.11 7.72 -4.33
N ASP A 284 23.28 8.31 -4.55
CA ASP A 284 23.45 9.75 -4.38
C ASP A 284 22.59 10.48 -5.42
N TRP A 285 21.62 11.23 -4.93
CA TRP A 285 20.63 11.97 -5.74
C TRP A 285 20.75 13.49 -5.55
N THR A 286 21.92 13.94 -5.17
CA THR A 286 22.28 15.37 -5.11
C THR A 286 22.01 16.01 -6.47
N ASN A 287 22.51 15.39 -7.52
CA ASN A 287 22.12 15.64 -8.90
C ASN A 287 21.21 14.48 -9.40
N GLU A 288 20.33 14.77 -10.35
CA GLU A 288 19.53 13.70 -10.98
C GLU A 288 20.48 12.72 -11.69
N GLY A 289 20.54 11.49 -11.19
CA GLY A 289 21.35 10.42 -11.77
C GLY A 289 20.68 9.78 -12.99
N ASP A 290 21.42 8.88 -13.64
CA ASP A 290 20.86 8.08 -14.73
C ASP A 290 19.99 6.93 -14.18
N ILE A 291 18.75 6.87 -14.65
CA ILE A 291 17.81 5.83 -14.24
C ILE A 291 18.20 4.48 -14.86
N SER A 292 18.90 4.47 -15.98
CA SER A 292 19.39 3.24 -16.62
C SER A 292 20.31 2.44 -15.71
N THR A 293 21.19 3.12 -14.94
CA THR A 293 22.02 2.49 -13.93
C THR A 293 21.18 1.78 -12.85
N ILE A 294 20.10 2.43 -12.40
CA ILE A 294 19.18 1.82 -11.42
C ILE A 294 18.52 0.57 -12.00
N VAL A 295 18.15 0.59 -13.28
CA VAL A 295 17.55 -0.57 -13.97
C VAL A 295 18.55 -1.73 -14.03
N GLU A 296 19.79 -1.47 -14.45
CA GLU A 296 20.85 -2.48 -14.52
C GLU A 296 21.16 -3.10 -13.14
N ASP A 297 21.25 -2.27 -12.11
CA ASP A 297 21.50 -2.75 -10.75
C ASP A 297 20.36 -3.62 -10.22
N ILE A 298 19.10 -3.26 -10.53
CA ILE A 298 17.93 -4.09 -10.17
C ILE A 298 17.94 -5.43 -10.90
N GLU A 299 18.34 -5.46 -12.19
CA GLU A 299 18.48 -6.72 -12.95
C GLU A 299 19.56 -7.64 -12.38
N MET A 300 20.60 -7.08 -11.77
CA MET A 300 21.69 -7.84 -11.16
C MET A 300 21.32 -8.45 -9.80
N LEU A 301 20.20 -8.02 -9.18
CA LEU A 301 19.76 -8.55 -7.90
C LEU A 301 19.37 -10.02 -8.01
N LYS A 302 19.83 -10.81 -7.05
CA LYS A 302 19.46 -12.22 -6.90
C LYS A 302 18.49 -12.38 -5.76
N PHE A 303 17.37 -13.02 -6.04
CA PHE A 303 16.30 -13.29 -5.07
C PHE A 303 16.32 -14.77 -4.61
N ASP A 304 17.42 -15.47 -4.85
CA ASP A 304 17.62 -16.83 -4.43
C ASP A 304 17.67 -16.95 -2.89
N TYR A 305 17.49 -18.18 -2.42
CA TYR A 305 17.59 -18.47 -1.00
C TYR A 305 19.02 -18.27 -0.49
N ASP A 306 19.16 -17.56 0.61
CA ASP A 306 20.43 -17.41 1.33
C ASP A 306 20.26 -17.95 2.77
N ASP A 307 21.01 -19.02 3.07
CA ASP A 307 20.99 -19.66 4.40
C ASP A 307 21.38 -18.71 5.54
N LYS A 308 22.15 -17.64 5.25
CA LYS A 308 22.66 -16.73 6.27
C LYS A 308 21.80 -15.51 6.49
N ALA A 309 21.14 -15.02 5.42
CA ALA A 309 20.36 -13.78 5.46
C ALA A 309 19.28 -13.78 4.38
N ASP A 310 18.23 -14.60 4.58
CA ASP A 310 17.14 -14.65 3.62
C ASP A 310 16.27 -13.39 3.67
N LYS A 311 16.60 -12.42 2.82
CA LYS A 311 15.86 -11.17 2.68
C LYS A 311 14.43 -11.38 2.15
N MET A 312 14.16 -12.53 1.53
CA MET A 312 12.87 -12.87 0.96
C MET A 312 12.05 -13.80 1.85
N ALA A 313 12.39 -13.92 3.14
CA ALA A 313 11.71 -14.82 4.08
C ALA A 313 10.19 -14.63 4.09
N ASP A 314 9.68 -13.40 4.01
CA ASP A 314 8.25 -13.10 3.99
C ASP A 314 7.52 -13.70 2.77
N TRP A 315 8.25 -13.96 1.68
CA TRP A 315 7.72 -14.49 0.42
C TRP A 315 7.96 -15.99 0.24
N ARG A 316 8.56 -16.65 1.25
CA ARG A 316 8.78 -18.09 1.24
C ARG A 316 7.63 -18.79 1.93
N PHE A 317 6.77 -19.38 1.13
CA PHE A 317 5.60 -20.10 1.61
C PHE A 317 5.87 -21.59 1.62
N ASN A 318 5.49 -22.26 2.70
CA ASN A 318 5.64 -23.71 2.81
C ASN A 318 4.70 -24.48 1.88
N ASN A 319 3.57 -23.87 1.57
CA ASN A 319 2.58 -24.44 0.66
C ASN A 319 1.75 -23.34 -0.02
N VAL A 320 1.05 -23.75 -1.08
CA VAL A 320 0.18 -22.88 -1.87
C VAL A 320 -0.97 -22.29 -1.06
N ASP A 321 -1.46 -23.02 -0.06
CA ASP A 321 -2.63 -22.60 0.72
C ASP A 321 -2.29 -21.45 1.68
N GLU A 322 -1.04 -21.35 2.10
CA GLU A 322 -0.57 -20.24 2.95
C GLU A 322 -0.69 -18.89 2.23
N ILE A 323 -0.20 -18.79 1.00
CA ILE A 323 -0.29 -17.53 0.25
C ILE A 323 -1.73 -17.24 -0.22
N ARG A 324 -2.52 -18.28 -0.54
CA ARG A 324 -3.94 -18.13 -0.85
C ARG A 324 -4.70 -17.60 0.36
N SER A 325 -4.35 -18.05 1.56
CA SER A 325 -4.93 -17.55 2.83
C SER A 325 -4.54 -16.09 3.07
N LYS A 326 -3.29 -15.70 2.80
CA LYS A 326 -2.87 -14.28 2.83
C LYS A 326 -3.63 -13.45 1.79
N ARG A 327 -3.80 -13.97 0.57
CA ARG A 327 -4.59 -13.29 -0.46
C ARG A 327 -6.03 -13.06 0.00
N LEU A 328 -6.63 -14.03 0.68
CA LEU A 328 -7.97 -13.92 1.25
C LEU A 328 -8.02 -12.90 2.39
N LEU A 329 -6.98 -12.83 3.23
CA LEU A 329 -6.87 -11.82 4.29
C LEU A 329 -6.85 -10.39 3.70
N TYR A 330 -6.08 -10.15 2.64
CA TYR A 330 -6.02 -8.85 1.96
C TYR A 330 -7.33 -8.49 1.25
N GLU A 331 -8.15 -9.46 0.92
CA GLU A 331 -9.50 -9.25 0.42
C GLU A 331 -10.40 -8.55 1.45
N ASN A 332 -10.25 -8.91 2.72
CA ASN A 332 -11.08 -8.43 3.81
C ASN A 332 -10.39 -7.30 4.57
N ARG A 333 -10.21 -6.13 3.93
CA ARG A 333 -9.57 -4.94 4.50
C ARG A 333 -10.10 -4.57 5.88
N TYR A 334 -11.39 -4.77 6.12
CA TYR A 334 -12.02 -4.46 7.41
C TYR A 334 -11.28 -5.13 8.57
N TYR A 335 -10.93 -6.42 8.45
CA TYR A 335 -10.20 -7.11 9.52
C TYR A 335 -8.79 -6.57 9.73
N LEU A 336 -8.13 -6.14 8.67
CA LEU A 336 -6.81 -5.51 8.76
C LEU A 336 -6.87 -4.16 9.50
N HIS A 337 -7.96 -3.41 9.30
CA HIS A 337 -8.16 -2.13 10.00
C HIS A 337 -8.66 -2.31 11.43
N VAL A 338 -9.48 -3.32 11.72
CA VAL A 338 -10.01 -3.57 13.08
C VAL A 338 -8.89 -3.80 14.09
N ASP A 339 -7.80 -4.45 13.69
CA ASP A 339 -6.67 -4.65 14.57
C ASP A 339 -6.00 -3.33 15.00
N TYR A 340 -6.16 -2.24 14.24
CA TYR A 340 -5.70 -0.90 14.62
C TYR A 340 -6.58 -0.26 15.68
N TYR A 341 -7.88 -0.51 15.62
CA TYR A 341 -8.87 0.10 16.52
C TYR A 341 -9.13 -0.72 17.80
N ARG A 342 -8.52 -1.89 17.94
CA ARG A 342 -8.66 -2.73 19.15
C ARG A 342 -8.15 -2.06 20.42
N ASN A 343 -7.14 -1.21 20.29
CA ASN A 343 -6.65 -0.39 21.38
C ASN A 343 -7.26 1.00 21.19
N GLU A 344 -8.38 1.30 21.87
CA GLU A 344 -8.92 2.65 21.89
C GLU A 344 -7.81 3.62 22.28
N PRO A 345 -7.53 4.63 21.47
CA PRO A 345 -6.48 5.55 21.78
C PRO A 345 -6.85 6.32 23.05
N THR A 346 -6.02 6.18 24.07
CA THR A 346 -6.16 6.97 25.31
C THR A 346 -5.54 8.35 25.17
N VAL A 347 -5.15 8.73 23.96
CA VAL A 347 -4.45 9.98 23.65
C VAL A 347 -5.47 11.03 23.20
N PRO A 348 -5.73 12.10 23.98
CA PRO A 348 -6.78 13.08 23.66
C PRO A 348 -6.63 13.75 22.30
N GLU A 349 -5.39 13.97 21.82
CA GLU A 349 -5.12 14.61 20.52
C GLU A 349 -5.47 13.75 19.30
N LEU A 350 -5.83 12.50 19.52
CA LEU A 350 -6.27 11.56 18.48
C LEU A 350 -7.78 11.32 18.49
N HIS A 351 -8.52 12.08 19.29
CA HIS A 351 -9.97 11.98 19.40
C HIS A 351 -10.62 13.34 19.17
N HIS A 352 -11.76 13.31 18.55
CA HIS A 352 -12.67 14.44 18.55
C HIS A 352 -13.49 14.42 19.84
N SER A 353 -13.76 15.60 20.41
CA SER A 353 -14.71 15.72 21.50
C SER A 353 -16.14 15.35 21.05
N PRO A 354 -17.05 15.01 21.96
CA PRO A 354 -18.45 14.75 21.59
C PRO A 354 -19.11 15.95 20.87
N GLU A 355 -18.73 17.16 21.23
CA GLU A 355 -19.23 18.40 20.61
C GLU A 355 -18.73 18.50 19.17
N GLU A 356 -17.43 18.26 18.92
CA GLU A 356 -16.83 18.24 17.59
C GLU A 356 -17.44 17.14 16.69
N LEU A 357 -17.69 15.95 17.25
CA LEU A 357 -18.37 14.88 16.51
C LEU A 357 -19.79 15.29 16.10
N MET A 358 -20.52 15.97 16.97
CA MET A 358 -21.87 16.49 16.65
C MET A 358 -21.81 17.58 15.57
N GLU A 359 -20.79 18.46 15.61
CA GLU A 359 -20.58 19.46 14.55
C GLU A 359 -20.28 18.81 13.20
N ILE A 360 -19.38 17.83 13.19
CA ILE A 360 -19.03 17.05 11.97
C ILE A 360 -20.29 16.37 11.44
N GLU A 361 -21.06 15.68 12.26
CA GLU A 361 -22.30 15.01 11.85
C GLU A 361 -23.31 15.97 11.25
N LYS A 362 -23.57 17.11 11.90
CA LYS A 362 -24.46 18.15 11.38
C LYS A 362 -23.98 18.69 10.03
N ALA A 363 -22.68 18.96 9.90
CA ALA A 363 -22.10 19.42 8.65
C ALA A 363 -22.19 18.36 7.55
N MET A 364 -21.90 17.10 7.86
CA MET A 364 -22.00 15.97 6.92
C MET A 364 -23.42 15.75 6.40
N ASN A 365 -24.45 16.03 7.21
CA ASN A 365 -25.85 15.96 6.78
C ASN A 365 -26.22 17.03 5.74
N THR A 366 -25.40 18.09 5.58
CA THR A 366 -25.59 19.10 4.53
C THR A 366 -24.91 18.75 3.22
N VAL A 367 -24.06 17.71 3.20
CA VAL A 367 -23.28 17.32 2.02
C VAL A 367 -24.19 16.62 0.99
N PRO A 368 -24.16 17.04 -0.28
CA PRO A 368 -24.94 16.41 -1.34
C PRO A 368 -24.64 14.91 -1.44
N GLY A 369 -25.68 14.11 -1.41
CA GLY A 369 -25.57 12.66 -1.55
C GLY A 369 -25.37 11.87 -0.26
N ASN A 370 -25.14 12.55 0.87
CA ASN A 370 -24.91 11.87 2.14
C ASN A 370 -26.19 11.31 2.80
N ASP A 371 -27.38 11.66 2.27
CA ASP A 371 -28.68 11.09 2.66
C ASP A 371 -28.82 9.60 2.30
N TYR A 372 -27.92 9.08 1.48
CA TYR A 372 -27.99 7.73 0.95
C TYR A 372 -26.71 6.96 1.22
N MET A 373 -26.86 5.66 1.42
CA MET A 373 -25.70 4.78 1.42
C MET A 373 -24.98 4.87 0.05
N LYS A 374 -23.68 4.71 0.10
CA LYS A 374 -22.79 4.77 -1.07
C LYS A 374 -23.26 3.83 -2.19
N GLY A 375 -23.43 4.39 -3.38
CA GLY A 375 -23.92 3.65 -4.55
C GLY A 375 -25.44 3.49 -4.61
N PHE A 376 -26.21 4.08 -3.68
CA PHE A 376 -27.68 4.01 -3.62
C PHE A 376 -28.37 5.36 -3.80
N ASN A 377 -27.64 6.37 -4.31
CA ASN A 377 -28.20 7.70 -4.48
C ASN A 377 -28.78 7.91 -5.87
N PRO A 378 -30.12 7.86 -6.05
CA PRO A 378 -30.76 8.06 -7.35
C PRO A 378 -30.61 9.50 -7.85
N LYS A 379 -30.45 10.48 -6.95
CA LYS A 379 -30.27 11.92 -7.31
C LYS A 379 -28.92 12.16 -8.01
N MET A 380 -27.92 11.29 -7.75
CA MET A 380 -26.60 11.36 -8.35
C MET A 380 -26.40 10.37 -9.51
N GLY A 381 -27.49 9.74 -9.97
CA GLY A 381 -27.47 8.86 -11.13
C GLY A 381 -27.16 7.39 -10.82
N ASP A 382 -27.17 6.98 -9.57
CA ASP A 382 -27.03 5.56 -9.22
C ASP A 382 -28.17 4.75 -9.81
N LYS A 383 -27.81 3.67 -10.50
CA LYS A 383 -28.75 2.72 -11.09
C LYS A 383 -28.92 1.51 -10.17
N ASN A 384 -30.04 0.80 -10.33
CA ASN A 384 -30.33 -0.43 -9.58
C ASN A 384 -30.25 -0.25 -8.05
N ILE A 385 -30.88 0.81 -7.54
CA ILE A 385 -30.89 1.16 -6.09
C ILE A 385 -31.46 0.06 -5.20
N TRP A 386 -32.33 -0.81 -5.74
CA TRP A 386 -32.97 -1.93 -5.01
C TRP A 386 -32.12 -3.20 -5.04
N TRP A 387 -31.19 -3.30 -5.99
CA TRP A 387 -30.39 -4.50 -6.17
C TRP A 387 -28.98 -4.14 -6.63
N LYS A 388 -28.00 -4.35 -5.76
CA LYS A 388 -26.59 -4.14 -6.08
C LYS A 388 -25.89 -5.46 -6.38
N SER A 389 -25.18 -5.52 -7.49
CA SER A 389 -24.24 -6.60 -7.72
C SER A 389 -23.05 -6.48 -6.78
N GLU A 390 -22.45 -7.60 -6.37
CA GLU A 390 -21.21 -7.60 -5.57
C GLU A 390 -20.09 -6.76 -6.24
N SER A 391 -20.05 -6.73 -7.56
CA SER A 391 -19.08 -5.96 -8.32
C SER A 391 -19.19 -4.44 -8.13
N SER A 392 -20.43 -3.90 -8.12
CA SER A 392 -20.66 -2.47 -7.89
C SER A 392 -20.25 -2.05 -6.47
N PHE A 393 -20.58 -2.89 -5.49
CA PHE A 393 -20.24 -2.66 -4.09
C PHE A 393 -18.73 -2.72 -3.89
N ARG A 394 -18.04 -3.62 -4.57
CA ARG A 394 -16.62 -3.85 -4.46
C ARG A 394 -15.77 -2.69 -4.97
N LEU A 395 -16.08 -2.13 -6.13
CA LEU A 395 -15.40 -0.94 -6.64
C LEU A 395 -15.45 0.23 -5.65
N ASN A 396 -16.59 0.34 -4.94
CA ASN A 396 -16.78 1.37 -3.94
C ASN A 396 -16.02 1.11 -2.64
N THR A 397 -15.72 -0.15 -2.29
CA THR A 397 -14.97 -0.50 -1.09
C THR A 397 -13.46 -0.54 -1.28
N LEU A 398 -12.98 -0.84 -2.47
CA LEU A 398 -11.54 -0.90 -2.76
C LEU A 398 -10.86 0.48 -2.78
N ARG A 399 -11.63 1.54 -2.99
CA ARG A 399 -11.16 2.95 -3.08
C ARG A 399 -9.66 3.09 -3.36
N PRO A 400 -9.15 2.66 -4.50
CA PRO A 400 -7.98 3.29 -5.01
C PRO A 400 -8.37 4.72 -5.39
N ASN A 401 -7.42 5.65 -5.34
CA ASN A 401 -7.56 6.98 -5.91
C ASN A 401 -8.24 6.91 -7.29
N ALA A 402 -9.07 7.86 -7.65
CA ALA A 402 -9.78 7.83 -8.94
C ALA A 402 -8.82 7.73 -10.16
N ARG A 403 -7.59 8.23 -10.03
CA ARG A 403 -6.51 8.01 -11.01
C ARG A 403 -6.03 6.57 -10.99
N ASP A 404 -5.80 6.00 -9.83
CA ASP A 404 -5.29 4.64 -9.66
C ASP A 404 -6.32 3.62 -10.13
N VAL A 405 -7.62 3.87 -9.90
CA VAL A 405 -8.70 3.01 -10.43
C VAL A 405 -8.65 2.98 -11.96
N LYS A 406 -8.51 4.14 -12.60
CA LYS A 406 -8.43 4.20 -14.08
C LYS A 406 -7.20 3.46 -14.59
N VAL A 407 -6.03 3.69 -13.99
CA VAL A 407 -4.78 3.01 -14.36
C VAL A 407 -4.92 1.50 -14.18
N ILE A 408 -5.39 1.04 -13.01
CA ILE A 408 -5.58 -0.40 -12.74
C ILE A 408 -6.59 -1.02 -13.71
N ILE A 409 -7.71 -0.34 -14.01
CA ILE A 409 -8.70 -0.84 -14.97
C ILE A 409 -8.12 -0.91 -16.38
N GLU A 410 -7.34 0.07 -16.79
CA GLU A 410 -6.70 0.08 -18.11
C GLU A 410 -5.66 -1.05 -18.24
N GLU A 411 -4.83 -1.24 -17.21
CA GLU A 411 -3.86 -2.34 -17.18
C GLU A 411 -4.55 -3.72 -17.16
N MET A 412 -5.62 -3.89 -16.39
CA MET A 412 -6.43 -5.11 -16.40
C MET A 412 -7.03 -5.39 -17.78
N LYS A 413 -7.47 -4.34 -18.50
CA LYS A 413 -7.96 -4.47 -19.88
C LYS A 413 -6.84 -4.90 -20.83
N LYS A 414 -5.63 -4.33 -20.71
CA LYS A 414 -4.47 -4.73 -21.50
C LYS A 414 -4.09 -6.18 -21.25
N LEU A 415 -4.04 -6.61 -19.97
CA LEU A 415 -3.75 -8.00 -19.61
C LEU A 415 -4.80 -8.98 -20.17
N LYS A 416 -6.09 -8.62 -20.11
CA LYS A 416 -7.16 -9.42 -20.73
C LYS A 416 -7.01 -9.52 -22.24
N ALA A 417 -6.67 -8.41 -22.91
CA ALA A 417 -6.45 -8.39 -24.35
C ALA A 417 -5.21 -9.21 -24.77
N ALA A 418 -4.18 -9.21 -23.95
CA ALA A 418 -2.98 -10.04 -24.17
C ALA A 418 -3.25 -11.54 -23.96
N ALA A 419 -4.09 -11.90 -23.00
CA ALA A 419 -4.49 -13.29 -22.72
C ALA A 419 -5.48 -13.87 -23.74
N SER A 420 -6.13 -13.03 -24.55
CA SER A 420 -7.09 -13.45 -25.60
C SER A 420 -6.45 -13.59 -27.00
N LYS A 421 -5.16 -13.27 -27.15
CA LYS A 421 -4.34 -13.49 -28.33
C LYS A 421 -3.48 -14.74 -28.17
#